data_6aabed1cef6fbe2ba1f6b14982daf364
#
_entry.id   6aabed1cef6fbe2ba1f6b14982daf364
#
_cell.length_a   1.000
_cell.length_b   1.000
_cell.length_c   1.000
_cell.angle_alpha   90.00
_cell.angle_beta   90.00
_cell.angle_gamma   90.00
#
_symmetry.space_group_name_H-M   'P 1'
#
loop_
_entity.id
_entity.type
_entity.pdbx_description
1 polymer ?
#
loop_
_entity_poly.entity_id
_entity_poly.type
_entity_poly.pdbx_seq_one_letter_code
_entity_poly.pdbx_strand_id
1 'polypeptide(L)'
;MSDVARLAGVSGQTVSRVVNDHPGVATETRERVESAMHRLGYRANAAARALATGRFRTIGVVTFNLTAVGNIRILDAVISEAQSHGYSVNVAVVDTPTEHDIRAAVRAMTDRAVDGIVVIEARVLDTPNLQLPQEVPAVIADSSASHDHPTFGMDEAAGARAAVGHLLELGHRTVHHLAGPTGSNPAERRRAAWHRMLKREGRPVPAVVHGDWSPHSGYRGGLELLEDQDVTAIFAANDQMATGVLRAAVDRGLRVPEDLSVVGYDDQDFAPYQTPPLTSVNQDLAEVGRRSLKHLLKLIEGERGHEANPPARGHSSRSAGRPVRNLVKPTLVVRGSTAAPSR
;
A
#
# COMPACT_ATOMS: atom_id res chain seq x y z
N MET A 1 -14.19 -35.59 -15.13
CA MET A 1 -15.36 -35.68 -14.21
C MET A 1 -16.03 -37.05 -14.22
N SER A 2 -16.36 -37.62 -15.38
CA SER A 2 -17.01 -38.95 -15.50
C SER A 2 -16.25 -40.07 -14.82
N ASP A 3 -14.92 -40.08 -14.95
CA ASP A 3 -14.07 -41.12 -14.33
C ASP A 3 -13.97 -40.98 -12.82
N VAL A 4 -13.96 -39.73 -12.30
CA VAL A 4 -14.04 -39.46 -10.86
C VAL A 4 -15.39 -39.94 -10.33
N ALA A 5 -16.48 -39.62 -11.00
CA ALA A 5 -17.82 -40.07 -10.60
C ALA A 5 -17.93 -41.60 -10.53
N ARG A 6 -17.38 -42.27 -11.55
CA ARG A 6 -17.34 -43.73 -11.60
C ARG A 6 -16.51 -44.31 -10.46
N LEU A 7 -15.32 -43.80 -10.21
CA LEU A 7 -14.42 -44.30 -9.16
C LEU A 7 -14.96 -44.02 -7.75
N ALA A 8 -15.62 -42.88 -7.55
CA ALA A 8 -16.21 -42.49 -6.27
C ALA A 8 -17.60 -43.13 -6.03
N GLY A 9 -18.20 -43.77 -7.04
CA GLY A 9 -19.56 -44.37 -6.95
C GLY A 9 -20.66 -43.33 -6.77
N VAL A 10 -20.54 -42.17 -7.44
CA VAL A 10 -21.48 -41.04 -7.34
C VAL A 10 -21.85 -40.48 -8.72
N SER A 11 -22.87 -39.63 -8.78
CA SER A 11 -23.20 -38.92 -10.03
C SER A 11 -22.18 -37.83 -10.35
N GLY A 12 -22.03 -37.46 -11.65
CA GLY A 12 -21.23 -36.32 -12.07
C GLY A 12 -21.67 -35.02 -11.42
N GLN A 13 -22.97 -34.87 -11.10
CA GLN A 13 -23.50 -33.73 -10.38
C GLN A 13 -23.00 -33.70 -8.92
N THR A 14 -22.85 -34.84 -8.28
CA THR A 14 -22.28 -34.93 -6.92
C THR A 14 -20.79 -34.55 -6.95
N VAL A 15 -20.04 -35.02 -7.95
CA VAL A 15 -18.64 -34.58 -8.14
C VAL A 15 -18.58 -33.06 -8.32
N SER A 16 -19.44 -32.48 -9.16
CA SER A 16 -19.52 -31.04 -9.36
C SER A 16 -19.82 -30.29 -8.07
N ARG A 17 -20.72 -30.79 -7.23
CA ARG A 17 -21.04 -30.19 -5.92
C ARG A 17 -19.84 -30.23 -4.97
N VAL A 18 -19.09 -31.33 -4.92
CA VAL A 18 -17.86 -31.44 -4.11
C VAL A 18 -16.81 -30.48 -4.61
N VAL A 19 -16.57 -30.45 -5.92
CA VAL A 19 -15.59 -29.56 -6.57
C VAL A 19 -15.89 -28.07 -6.30
N ASN A 20 -17.18 -27.72 -6.18
CA ASN A 20 -17.64 -26.35 -5.92
C ASN A 20 -17.94 -26.10 -4.43
N ASP A 21 -17.48 -26.97 -3.55
CA ASP A 21 -17.62 -26.87 -2.09
C ASP A 21 -19.06 -26.64 -1.60
N HIS A 22 -20.02 -27.29 -2.25
CA HIS A 22 -21.42 -27.14 -1.90
C HIS A 22 -21.70 -27.70 -0.49
N PRO A 23 -22.38 -26.96 0.41
CA PRO A 23 -22.55 -27.36 1.80
C PRO A 23 -23.50 -28.57 1.98
N GLY A 24 -24.29 -28.92 0.97
CA GLY A 24 -25.26 -30.04 1.02
C GLY A 24 -24.68 -31.40 0.66
N VAL A 25 -23.37 -31.61 0.69
CA VAL A 25 -22.73 -32.89 0.43
C VAL A 25 -22.25 -33.52 1.74
N ALA A 26 -22.69 -34.77 2.04
CA ALA A 26 -22.24 -35.48 3.22
C ALA A 26 -20.71 -35.67 3.24
N THR A 27 -20.10 -35.56 4.43
CA THR A 27 -18.62 -35.61 4.60
C THR A 27 -18.01 -36.88 4.00
N GLU A 28 -18.61 -38.06 4.25
CA GLU A 28 -18.12 -39.31 3.68
C GLU A 28 -18.14 -39.34 2.14
N THR A 29 -19.17 -38.73 1.54
CA THR A 29 -19.27 -38.61 0.08
C THR A 29 -18.20 -37.65 -0.45
N ARG A 30 -17.92 -36.57 0.25
CA ARG A 30 -16.88 -35.62 -0.07
C ARG A 30 -15.50 -36.30 -0.06
N GLU A 31 -15.16 -37.01 1.00
CA GLU A 31 -13.91 -37.75 1.15
C GLU A 31 -13.71 -38.80 0.03
N ARG A 32 -14.75 -39.53 -0.34
CA ARG A 32 -14.67 -40.50 -1.45
C ARG A 32 -14.38 -39.83 -2.78
N VAL A 33 -15.03 -38.69 -3.06
CA VAL A 33 -14.81 -37.94 -4.29
C VAL A 33 -13.39 -37.34 -4.33
N GLU A 34 -12.93 -36.72 -3.24
CA GLU A 34 -11.58 -36.18 -3.13
C GLU A 34 -10.50 -37.25 -3.28
N SER A 35 -10.68 -38.41 -2.66
CA SER A 35 -9.80 -39.56 -2.84
C SER A 35 -9.74 -40.04 -4.30
N ALA A 36 -10.91 -40.10 -4.96
CA ALA A 36 -10.99 -40.49 -6.37
C ALA A 36 -10.31 -39.44 -7.26
N MET A 37 -10.48 -38.15 -6.98
CA MET A 37 -9.79 -37.05 -7.68
C MET A 37 -8.27 -37.17 -7.55
N HIS A 38 -7.78 -37.38 -6.32
CA HIS A 38 -6.36 -37.57 -6.06
C HIS A 38 -5.76 -38.77 -6.83
N ARG A 39 -6.43 -39.92 -6.75
CA ARG A 39 -5.99 -41.16 -7.43
C ARG A 39 -5.93 -41.02 -8.95
N LEU A 40 -6.83 -40.25 -9.55
CA LEU A 40 -6.89 -40.02 -11.01
C LEU A 40 -6.05 -38.81 -11.46
N GLY A 41 -5.38 -38.10 -10.54
CA GLY A 41 -4.71 -36.84 -10.84
C GLY A 41 -5.67 -35.77 -11.39
N TYR A 42 -6.97 -35.91 -11.09
CA TYR A 42 -8.00 -35.02 -11.59
C TYR A 42 -7.90 -33.68 -10.86
N ARG A 43 -7.64 -32.62 -11.62
CA ARG A 43 -7.73 -31.25 -11.15
C ARG A 43 -8.98 -30.60 -11.72
N ALA A 44 -9.78 -29.99 -10.85
CA ALA A 44 -10.92 -29.22 -11.31
C ALA A 44 -10.46 -28.10 -12.24
N ASN A 45 -11.04 -28.04 -13.43
CA ASN A 45 -10.71 -26.97 -14.39
C ASN A 45 -11.22 -25.63 -13.83
N ALA A 46 -10.27 -24.74 -13.51
CA ALA A 46 -10.58 -23.42 -12.97
C ALA A 46 -11.45 -22.58 -13.93
N ALA A 47 -11.22 -22.70 -15.24
CA ALA A 47 -12.01 -22.03 -16.27
C ALA A 47 -13.46 -22.57 -16.31
N ALA A 48 -13.65 -23.90 -16.19
CA ALA A 48 -14.98 -24.49 -16.14
C ALA A 48 -15.74 -24.10 -14.84
N ARG A 49 -15.02 -23.96 -13.73
CA ARG A 49 -15.58 -23.47 -12.47
C ARG A 49 -15.98 -22.01 -12.59
N ALA A 50 -15.10 -21.19 -13.17
CA ALA A 50 -15.36 -19.77 -13.38
C ALA A 50 -16.61 -19.56 -14.26
N LEU A 51 -16.75 -20.35 -15.34
CA LEU A 51 -17.92 -20.31 -16.21
C LEU A 51 -19.20 -20.70 -15.48
N ALA A 52 -19.14 -21.70 -14.57
CA ALA A 52 -20.30 -22.17 -13.82
C ALA A 52 -20.70 -21.24 -12.65
N THR A 53 -19.73 -20.54 -12.05
CA THR A 53 -19.96 -19.73 -10.85
C THR A 53 -19.91 -18.22 -11.14
N GLY A 54 -19.48 -17.81 -12.33
CA GLY A 54 -19.15 -16.42 -12.66
C GLY A 54 -17.97 -15.86 -11.84
N ARG A 55 -17.13 -16.74 -11.27
CA ARG A 55 -15.99 -16.36 -10.38
C ARG A 55 -14.69 -16.93 -10.84
N PHE A 56 -13.75 -16.04 -11.11
CA PHE A 56 -12.38 -16.44 -11.46
C PHE A 56 -11.52 -16.71 -10.21
N ARG A 57 -11.95 -16.22 -9.04
CA ARG A 57 -11.18 -16.28 -7.79
C ARG A 57 -9.78 -15.70 -7.98
N THR A 58 -9.68 -14.64 -8.75
CA THR A 58 -8.41 -13.98 -9.07
C THR A 58 -8.57 -12.47 -8.93
N ILE A 59 -7.67 -11.85 -8.21
CA ILE A 59 -7.53 -10.40 -8.08
C ILE A 59 -6.39 -9.95 -8.97
N GLY A 60 -6.62 -8.94 -9.80
CA GLY A 60 -5.58 -8.23 -10.53
C GLY A 60 -4.93 -7.16 -9.66
N VAL A 61 -3.61 -7.07 -9.68
CA VAL A 61 -2.87 -5.98 -9.06
C VAL A 61 -2.04 -5.29 -10.13
N VAL A 62 -2.25 -3.99 -10.31
CA VAL A 62 -1.41 -3.14 -11.15
C VAL A 62 -0.54 -2.29 -10.21
N THR A 63 0.77 -2.37 -10.38
CA THR A 63 1.73 -1.67 -9.52
C THR A 63 2.89 -1.10 -10.33
N PHE A 64 3.65 -0.22 -9.72
CA PHE A 64 4.82 0.41 -10.30
C PHE A 64 6.03 0.12 -9.43
N ASN A 65 7.21 0.12 -10.03
CA ASN A 65 8.48 0.12 -9.31
C ASN A 65 8.50 -0.74 -8.02
N LEU A 66 8.68 -2.04 -8.17
CA LEU A 66 8.78 -2.98 -7.05
C LEU A 66 10.01 -2.76 -6.15
N THR A 67 10.92 -1.84 -6.48
CA THR A 67 12.04 -1.49 -5.59
C THR A 67 11.62 -0.47 -4.52
N ALA A 68 10.46 0.17 -4.66
CA ALA A 68 9.92 1.04 -3.64
C ALA A 68 9.33 0.22 -2.49
N VAL A 69 9.89 0.38 -1.29
CA VAL A 69 9.50 -0.38 -0.09
C VAL A 69 8.01 -0.29 0.20
N GLY A 70 7.41 0.87 -0.01
CA GLY A 70 5.97 1.07 0.18
C GLY A 70 5.12 0.17 -0.69
N ASN A 71 5.43 0.06 -1.98
CA ASN A 71 4.69 -0.76 -2.93
C ASN A 71 4.74 -2.24 -2.57
N ILE A 72 5.92 -2.74 -2.16
CA ILE A 72 6.10 -4.14 -1.76
C ILE A 72 5.27 -4.46 -0.52
N ARG A 73 5.30 -3.60 0.51
CA ARG A 73 4.52 -3.82 1.75
C ARG A 73 3.02 -3.84 1.50
N ILE A 74 2.52 -2.96 0.63
CA ILE A 74 1.10 -2.95 0.25
C ILE A 74 0.76 -4.21 -0.55
N LEU A 75 1.59 -4.56 -1.54
CA LEU A 75 1.39 -5.74 -2.37
C LEU A 75 1.38 -7.03 -1.54
N ASP A 76 2.33 -7.20 -0.63
CA ASP A 76 2.40 -8.36 0.27
C ASP A 76 1.12 -8.49 1.11
N ALA A 77 0.65 -7.38 1.68
CA ALA A 77 -0.59 -7.36 2.45
C ALA A 77 -1.83 -7.69 1.59
N VAL A 78 -1.89 -7.20 0.35
CA VAL A 78 -2.95 -7.53 -0.60
C VAL A 78 -2.92 -9.02 -0.93
N ILE A 79 -1.75 -9.60 -1.21
CA ILE A 79 -1.59 -11.03 -1.52
C ILE A 79 -2.04 -11.88 -0.32
N SER A 80 -1.53 -11.58 0.88
CA SER A 80 -1.86 -12.33 2.10
C SER A 80 -3.35 -12.29 2.41
N GLU A 81 -3.99 -11.14 2.30
CA GLU A 81 -5.42 -10.98 2.53
C GLU A 81 -6.26 -11.67 1.43
N ALA A 82 -5.81 -11.63 0.14
CA ALA A 82 -6.46 -12.33 -0.95
C ALA A 82 -6.45 -13.86 -0.73
N GLN A 83 -5.30 -14.40 -0.37
CA GLN A 83 -5.14 -15.82 -0.10
C GLN A 83 -6.02 -16.30 1.06
N SER A 84 -6.15 -15.51 2.13
CA SER A 84 -7.02 -15.83 3.27
C SER A 84 -8.50 -15.93 2.89
N HIS A 85 -8.89 -15.27 1.78
CA HIS A 85 -10.25 -15.33 1.22
C HIS A 85 -10.36 -16.28 0.00
N GLY A 86 -9.33 -17.11 -0.26
CA GLY A 86 -9.33 -18.10 -1.34
C GLY A 86 -9.20 -17.48 -2.74
N TYR A 87 -8.57 -16.31 -2.86
CA TYR A 87 -8.23 -15.67 -4.13
C TYR A 87 -6.75 -15.86 -4.47
N SER A 88 -6.46 -16.06 -5.74
CA SER A 88 -5.13 -15.89 -6.31
C SER A 88 -4.90 -14.43 -6.74
N VAL A 89 -3.65 -14.03 -6.90
CA VAL A 89 -3.29 -12.68 -7.32
C VAL A 89 -2.47 -12.72 -8.60
N ASN A 90 -2.89 -11.95 -9.60
CA ASN A 90 -2.13 -11.68 -10.81
C ASN A 90 -1.54 -10.27 -10.72
N VAL A 91 -0.22 -10.14 -10.82
CA VAL A 91 0.48 -8.85 -10.74
C VAL A 91 0.93 -8.40 -12.12
N ALA A 92 0.61 -7.16 -12.49
CA ALA A 92 1.22 -6.45 -13.60
C ALA A 92 2.09 -5.30 -13.06
N VAL A 93 3.34 -5.30 -13.44
CA VAL A 93 4.27 -4.20 -13.13
C VAL A 93 4.35 -3.29 -14.35
N VAL A 94 4.12 -2.01 -14.14
CA VAL A 94 4.19 -0.98 -15.18
C VAL A 94 5.48 -0.18 -14.98
N ASP A 95 6.32 -0.12 -16.01
CA ASP A 95 7.62 0.54 -15.91
C ASP A 95 7.49 2.06 -15.87
N THR A 96 6.62 2.61 -16.72
CA THR A 96 6.37 4.05 -16.78
C THR A 96 4.94 4.34 -16.32
N PRO A 97 4.73 5.06 -15.23
CA PRO A 97 3.39 5.29 -14.68
C PRO A 97 2.64 6.38 -15.46
N THR A 98 2.42 6.19 -16.75
CA THR A 98 1.54 7.04 -17.55
C THR A 98 0.09 6.55 -17.43
N GLU A 99 -0.87 7.46 -17.60
CA GLU A 99 -2.30 7.10 -17.63
C GLU A 99 -2.59 6.03 -18.70
N HIS A 100 -1.89 6.13 -19.84
CA HIS A 100 -2.00 5.17 -20.94
C HIS A 100 -1.57 3.77 -20.51
N ASP A 101 -0.40 3.65 -19.88
CA ASP A 101 0.17 2.36 -19.49
C ASP A 101 -0.64 1.69 -18.37
N ILE A 102 -1.15 2.50 -17.42
CA ILE A 102 -2.06 2.02 -16.38
C ILE A 102 -3.34 1.46 -17.00
N ARG A 103 -3.97 2.21 -17.89
CA ARG A 103 -5.19 1.75 -18.59
C ARG A 103 -4.93 0.48 -19.39
N ALA A 104 -3.79 0.38 -20.08
CA ALA A 104 -3.41 -0.81 -20.83
C ALA A 104 -3.23 -2.02 -19.90
N ALA A 105 -2.54 -1.85 -18.77
CA ALA A 105 -2.36 -2.90 -17.76
C ALA A 105 -3.69 -3.34 -17.13
N VAL A 106 -4.57 -2.40 -16.81
CA VAL A 106 -5.89 -2.70 -16.25
C VAL A 106 -6.75 -3.46 -17.28
N ARG A 107 -6.77 -3.05 -18.55
CA ARG A 107 -7.45 -3.79 -19.63
C ARG A 107 -6.89 -5.21 -19.77
N ALA A 108 -5.58 -5.36 -19.79
CA ALA A 108 -4.94 -6.68 -19.85
C ALA A 108 -5.29 -7.59 -18.66
N MET A 109 -5.56 -7.01 -17.47
CA MET A 109 -6.07 -7.76 -16.32
C MET A 109 -7.54 -8.16 -16.50
N THR A 110 -8.38 -7.26 -17.02
CA THR A 110 -9.78 -7.56 -17.31
C THR A 110 -9.87 -8.69 -18.35
N ASP A 111 -9.07 -8.66 -19.40
CA ASP A 111 -8.99 -9.73 -20.42
C ASP A 111 -8.52 -11.08 -19.83
N ARG A 112 -7.78 -11.07 -18.73
CA ARG A 112 -7.32 -12.26 -18.01
C ARG A 112 -8.31 -12.80 -16.98
N ALA A 113 -9.55 -12.32 -17.05
CA ALA A 113 -10.62 -12.81 -16.20
C ALA A 113 -10.32 -12.72 -14.69
N VAL A 114 -10.20 -11.49 -14.20
CA VAL A 114 -10.10 -11.17 -12.77
C VAL A 114 -11.47 -10.72 -12.23
N ASP A 115 -11.73 -10.98 -10.94
CA ASP A 115 -12.98 -10.58 -10.29
C ASP A 115 -12.93 -9.12 -9.79
N GLY A 116 -11.74 -8.55 -9.64
CA GLY A 116 -11.52 -7.17 -9.21
C GLY A 116 -10.06 -6.75 -9.34
N ILE A 117 -9.81 -5.45 -9.25
CA ILE A 117 -8.48 -4.87 -9.48
C ILE A 117 -8.09 -3.95 -8.33
N VAL A 118 -6.85 -4.10 -7.85
CA VAL A 118 -6.18 -3.14 -6.97
C VAL A 118 -5.11 -2.43 -7.79
N VAL A 119 -5.15 -1.09 -7.83
CA VAL A 119 -4.08 -0.28 -8.40
C VAL A 119 -3.26 0.30 -7.25
N ILE A 120 -1.97 -0.07 -7.17
CA ILE A 120 -1.05 0.49 -6.17
C ILE A 120 -0.34 1.67 -6.82
N GLU A 121 -0.71 2.88 -6.42
CA GLU A 121 -0.21 4.14 -6.98
C GLU A 121 0.71 4.84 -5.97
N ALA A 122 1.96 4.39 -5.84
CA ALA A 122 2.92 5.02 -4.93
C ALA A 122 3.60 6.28 -5.53
N ARG A 123 3.38 6.59 -6.80
CA ARG A 123 4.10 7.71 -7.47
C ARG A 123 3.33 8.32 -8.64
N VAL A 124 3.44 9.65 -8.74
CA VAL A 124 3.53 10.45 -9.96
C VAL A 124 2.24 10.84 -10.67
N LEU A 125 1.12 10.22 -10.50
CA LEU A 125 -0.04 10.71 -11.23
C LEU A 125 -0.91 11.60 -10.33
N ASP A 126 -0.63 12.91 -10.33
CA ASP A 126 -1.64 13.94 -10.14
C ASP A 126 -2.64 13.91 -11.32
N THR A 127 -3.05 12.72 -11.76
CA THR A 127 -4.20 12.58 -12.64
C THR A 127 -5.41 12.47 -11.73
N PRO A 128 -6.10 13.60 -11.42
CA PRO A 128 -7.28 13.58 -10.55
C PRO A 128 -8.40 12.72 -11.12
N ASN A 129 -8.26 12.19 -12.33
CA ASN A 129 -9.26 11.46 -13.08
C ASN A 129 -8.69 10.20 -13.73
N LEU A 130 -7.96 9.36 -12.98
CA LEU A 130 -7.63 8.04 -13.47
C LEU A 130 -8.92 7.27 -13.74
N GLN A 131 -9.34 7.24 -15.00
CA GLN A 131 -10.52 6.48 -15.41
C GLN A 131 -10.13 5.02 -15.58
N LEU A 132 -10.51 4.20 -14.61
CA LEU A 132 -10.45 2.75 -14.72
C LEU A 132 -11.70 2.21 -15.43
N PRO A 133 -11.60 1.07 -16.15
CA PRO A 133 -12.77 0.40 -16.72
C PRO A 133 -13.84 0.14 -15.65
N GLN A 134 -15.09 0.35 -16.01
CA GLN A 134 -16.23 0.17 -15.09
C GLN A 134 -16.75 -1.28 -15.06
N GLU A 135 -16.23 -2.12 -15.93
CA GLU A 135 -16.66 -3.51 -16.09
C GLU A 135 -16.21 -4.43 -14.94
N VAL A 136 -15.17 -4.02 -14.21
CA VAL A 136 -14.62 -4.80 -13.09
C VAL A 136 -14.43 -3.88 -11.88
N PRO A 137 -14.87 -4.26 -10.68
CA PRO A 137 -14.63 -3.50 -9.46
C PRO A 137 -13.16 -3.15 -9.29
N ALA A 138 -12.86 -1.88 -8.98
CA ALA A 138 -11.50 -1.43 -8.80
C ALA A 138 -11.35 -0.52 -7.58
N VAL A 139 -10.21 -0.62 -6.91
CA VAL A 139 -9.79 0.25 -5.80
C VAL A 139 -8.37 0.75 -6.03
N ILE A 140 -8.07 1.93 -5.48
CA ILE A 140 -6.74 2.52 -5.55
C ILE A 140 -6.11 2.47 -4.16
N ALA A 141 -4.94 1.85 -4.05
CA ALA A 141 -4.12 1.80 -2.84
C ALA A 141 -2.95 2.79 -2.93
N ASP A 142 -2.51 3.30 -1.78
CA ASP A 142 -1.41 4.27 -1.63
C ASP A 142 -1.62 5.59 -2.38
N SER A 143 -2.86 6.00 -2.53
CA SER A 143 -3.19 7.33 -3.02
C SER A 143 -3.92 8.14 -1.96
N SER A 144 -3.62 9.42 -1.89
CA SER A 144 -4.39 10.39 -1.14
C SER A 144 -5.02 11.46 -2.05
N ALA A 145 -4.90 11.27 -3.37
CA ALA A 145 -5.65 12.04 -4.35
C ALA A 145 -7.15 11.71 -4.28
N SER A 146 -8.00 12.59 -4.78
CA SER A 146 -9.42 12.30 -4.92
C SER A 146 -9.62 11.68 -6.30
N HIS A 147 -10.11 10.46 -6.34
CA HIS A 147 -10.44 9.73 -7.56
C HIS A 147 -11.92 9.36 -7.56
N ASP A 148 -12.46 9.01 -8.72
CA ASP A 148 -13.84 8.48 -8.85
C ASP A 148 -13.97 7.05 -8.30
N HIS A 149 -12.85 6.43 -7.91
CA HIS A 149 -12.78 5.10 -7.30
C HIS A 149 -12.47 5.18 -5.80
N PRO A 150 -12.88 4.17 -5.00
CA PRO A 150 -12.51 4.06 -3.61
C PRO A 150 -10.98 4.08 -3.44
N THR A 151 -10.50 4.96 -2.56
CA THR A 151 -9.07 5.23 -2.40
C THR A 151 -8.64 5.00 -0.96
N PHE A 152 -7.53 4.31 -0.79
CA PHE A 152 -6.90 3.99 0.48
C PHE A 152 -5.45 4.46 0.46
N GLY A 153 -5.01 5.13 1.50
CA GLY A 153 -3.65 5.66 1.56
C GLY A 153 -3.24 6.06 2.95
N MET A 154 -2.09 6.73 3.04
CA MET A 154 -1.54 7.22 4.30
C MET A 154 -1.87 8.70 4.52
N ASP A 155 -2.06 9.09 5.78
CA ASP A 155 -2.05 10.51 6.17
C ASP A 155 -0.59 10.99 6.35
N GLU A 156 0.08 11.21 5.21
CA GLU A 156 1.47 11.69 5.17
C GLU A 156 1.66 12.98 5.98
N ALA A 157 0.66 13.84 5.93
CA ALA A 157 0.72 15.10 6.66
C ALA A 157 0.65 14.88 8.17
N ALA A 158 -0.14 13.92 8.65
CA ALA A 158 -0.19 13.59 10.07
C ALA A 158 1.15 13.03 10.56
N GLY A 159 1.79 12.14 9.78
CA GLY A 159 3.10 11.60 10.12
C GLY A 159 4.18 12.67 10.20
N ALA A 160 4.27 13.53 9.18
CA ALA A 160 5.23 14.64 9.18
C ALA A 160 4.97 15.62 10.34
N ARG A 161 3.70 15.90 10.68
CA ARG A 161 3.38 16.70 11.86
C ARG A 161 3.82 16.04 13.17
N ALA A 162 3.67 14.71 13.28
CA ALA A 162 4.13 13.98 14.47
C ALA A 162 5.65 14.03 14.62
N ALA A 163 6.41 13.83 13.52
CA ALA A 163 7.87 13.92 13.52
C ALA A 163 8.37 15.33 13.92
N VAL A 164 7.83 16.36 13.26
CA VAL A 164 8.23 17.76 13.50
C VAL A 164 7.78 18.21 14.89
N GLY A 165 6.55 17.85 15.29
CA GLY A 165 6.02 18.18 16.61
C GLY A 165 6.88 17.62 17.73
N HIS A 166 7.28 16.35 17.63
CA HIS A 166 8.17 15.69 18.58
C HIS A 166 9.50 16.47 18.76
N LEU A 167 10.15 16.88 17.67
CA LEU A 167 11.39 17.63 17.74
C LEU A 167 11.19 19.03 18.36
N LEU A 168 10.10 19.71 18.03
CA LEU A 168 9.78 21.01 18.65
C LEU A 168 9.43 20.87 20.15
N GLU A 169 8.74 19.81 20.55
CA GLU A 169 8.43 19.49 21.95
C GLU A 169 9.69 19.18 22.77
N LEU A 170 10.71 18.62 22.14
CA LEU A 170 12.03 18.44 22.76
C LEU A 170 12.79 19.76 22.96
N GLY A 171 12.32 20.87 22.39
CA GLY A 171 12.89 22.20 22.58
C GLY A 171 13.76 22.69 21.42
N HIS A 172 13.84 21.98 20.31
CA HIS A 172 14.57 22.46 19.14
C HIS A 172 13.97 23.77 18.60
N ARG A 173 14.83 24.75 18.29
CA ARG A 173 14.44 26.06 17.77
C ARG A 173 13.70 25.96 16.45
N THR A 174 14.16 25.07 15.59
CA THR A 174 13.54 24.72 14.30
C THR A 174 13.91 23.30 13.93
N VAL A 175 13.34 22.80 12.83
CA VAL A 175 13.62 21.47 12.28
C VAL A 175 14.02 21.63 10.82
N HIS A 176 15.23 21.20 10.47
CA HIS A 176 15.67 21.12 9.08
C HIS A 176 15.05 19.93 8.40
N HIS A 177 14.82 20.03 7.09
CA HIS A 177 14.14 18.97 6.34
C HIS A 177 14.98 18.50 5.15
N LEU A 178 15.31 17.21 5.17
CA LEU A 178 15.82 16.50 4.02
C LEU A 178 14.62 15.85 3.32
N ALA A 179 14.07 16.53 2.33
CA ALA A 179 12.91 16.08 1.59
C ALA A 179 13.27 14.98 0.58
N GLY A 180 12.26 14.21 0.17
CA GLY A 180 12.42 13.30 -0.96
C GLY A 180 12.48 14.04 -2.30
N PRO A 181 12.52 13.30 -3.43
CA PRO A 181 12.69 13.89 -4.75
C PRO A 181 11.51 14.79 -5.13
N THR A 182 11.81 15.83 -5.87
CA THR A 182 10.81 16.69 -6.50
C THR A 182 9.90 15.87 -7.42
N GLY A 183 8.61 16.19 -7.45
CA GLY A 183 7.61 15.43 -8.23
C GLY A 183 7.11 14.14 -7.56
N SER A 184 7.57 13.83 -6.34
CA SER A 184 7.01 12.75 -5.53
C SER A 184 5.91 13.28 -4.62
N ASN A 185 4.68 12.81 -4.80
CA ASN A 185 3.54 13.23 -3.99
C ASN A 185 3.73 12.99 -2.48
N PRO A 186 4.22 11.83 -2.00
CA PRO A 186 4.53 11.64 -0.59
C PRO A 186 5.55 12.65 -0.07
N ALA A 187 6.65 12.88 -0.82
CA ALA A 187 7.67 13.85 -0.43
C ALA A 187 7.08 15.27 -0.29
N GLU A 188 6.29 15.69 -1.26
CA GLU A 188 5.67 17.02 -1.28
C GLU A 188 4.68 17.19 -0.12
N ARG A 189 3.90 16.17 0.21
CA ARG A 189 2.97 16.21 1.36
C ARG A 189 3.68 16.29 2.69
N ARG A 190 4.77 15.51 2.88
CA ARG A 190 5.62 15.57 4.07
C ARG A 190 6.26 16.95 4.19
N ARG A 191 6.85 17.47 3.11
CA ARG A 191 7.44 18.80 3.04
C ARG A 191 6.42 19.91 3.35
N ALA A 192 5.26 19.87 2.73
CA ALA A 192 4.21 20.86 2.97
C ALA A 192 3.68 20.83 4.41
N ALA A 193 3.61 19.64 5.03
CA ALA A 193 3.19 19.50 6.42
C ALA A 193 4.25 20.05 7.40
N TRP A 194 5.55 19.72 7.16
CA TRP A 194 6.67 20.29 7.88
C TRP A 194 6.67 21.82 7.81
N HIS A 195 6.58 22.39 6.61
CA HIS A 195 6.55 23.84 6.41
C HIS A 195 5.38 24.50 7.15
N ARG A 196 4.17 23.95 7.01
CA ARG A 196 2.98 24.49 7.71
C ARG A 196 3.10 24.40 9.23
N MET A 197 3.72 23.30 9.74
CA MET A 197 3.92 23.13 11.17
C MET A 197 4.85 24.20 11.73
N LEU A 198 6.02 24.42 11.13
CA LEU A 198 6.96 25.46 11.55
C LEU A 198 6.33 26.87 11.50
N LYS A 199 5.61 27.19 10.41
CA LYS A 199 4.87 28.46 10.28
C LYS A 199 3.84 28.65 11.39
N ARG A 200 3.06 27.61 11.70
CA ARG A 200 2.04 27.67 12.75
C ARG A 200 2.65 27.90 14.13
N GLU A 201 3.78 27.30 14.40
CA GLU A 201 4.50 27.41 15.68
C GLU A 201 5.41 28.68 15.73
N GLY A 202 5.35 29.56 14.73
CA GLY A 202 6.16 30.77 14.66
C GLY A 202 7.67 30.50 14.59
N ARG A 203 8.06 29.33 14.07
CA ARG A 203 9.47 28.93 13.99
C ARG A 203 10.08 29.33 12.65
N PRO A 204 11.40 29.61 12.61
CA PRO A 204 12.11 29.78 11.33
C PRO A 204 11.87 28.59 10.41
N VAL A 205 11.73 28.85 9.12
CA VAL A 205 11.59 27.79 8.09
C VAL A 205 12.89 27.75 7.28
N PRO A 206 13.77 26.78 7.53
CA PRO A 206 15.02 26.64 6.79
C PRO A 206 14.82 26.30 5.31
N ALA A 207 15.88 26.47 4.50
CA ALA A 207 15.89 25.95 3.15
C ALA A 207 15.77 24.42 3.15
N VAL A 208 15.08 23.90 2.14
CA VAL A 208 14.87 22.45 1.98
C VAL A 208 16.00 21.87 1.14
N VAL A 209 16.60 20.78 1.61
CA VAL A 209 17.50 19.95 0.81
C VAL A 209 16.73 18.75 0.27
N HIS A 210 16.96 18.40 -0.99
CA HIS A 210 16.26 17.31 -1.66
C HIS A 210 17.16 16.08 -1.87
N GLY A 211 16.67 14.91 -1.52
CA GLY A 211 17.25 13.62 -1.84
C GLY A 211 16.43 12.86 -2.88
N ASP A 212 16.80 11.61 -3.12
CA ASP A 212 16.20 10.70 -4.10
C ASP A 212 15.68 9.39 -3.49
N TRP A 213 15.46 9.40 -2.17
CA TRP A 213 15.10 8.27 -1.31
C TRP A 213 16.28 7.35 -0.94
N SER A 214 17.45 7.45 -1.60
CA SER A 214 18.60 6.59 -1.32
C SER A 214 19.40 7.03 -0.08
N PRO A 215 20.10 6.09 0.60
CA PRO A 215 21.03 6.44 1.66
C PRO A 215 22.15 7.37 1.19
N HIS A 216 22.58 7.24 -0.08
CA HIS A 216 23.61 8.10 -0.66
C HIS A 216 23.16 9.55 -0.75
N SER A 217 21.95 9.80 -1.23
CA SER A 217 21.38 11.15 -1.25
C SER A 217 21.18 11.70 0.15
N GLY A 218 20.81 10.82 1.10
CA GLY A 218 20.72 11.12 2.53
C GLY A 218 22.05 11.61 3.10
N TYR A 219 23.14 10.93 2.78
CA TYR A 219 24.49 11.31 3.19
C TYR A 219 24.91 12.66 2.62
N ARG A 220 24.75 12.87 1.33
CA ARG A 220 25.09 14.14 0.68
C ARG A 220 24.27 15.30 1.23
N GLY A 221 22.94 15.12 1.33
CA GLY A 221 22.07 16.15 1.88
C GLY A 221 22.30 16.39 3.37
N GLY A 222 22.71 15.36 4.11
CA GLY A 222 23.16 15.49 5.50
C GLY A 222 24.41 16.35 5.63
N LEU A 223 25.42 16.13 4.79
CA LEU A 223 26.65 16.95 4.77
C LEU A 223 26.34 18.41 4.43
N GLU A 224 25.44 18.67 3.47
CA GLU A 224 24.99 20.00 3.08
C GLU A 224 24.26 20.70 4.24
N LEU A 225 23.32 20.06 4.88
CA LEU A 225 22.59 20.61 6.04
C LEU A 225 23.53 20.91 7.21
N LEU A 226 24.54 20.07 7.43
CA LEU A 226 25.50 20.20 8.53
C LEU A 226 26.65 21.18 8.24
N GLU A 227 26.63 21.91 7.11
CA GLU A 227 27.47 23.10 6.90
C GLU A 227 27.04 24.25 7.84
N ASP A 228 25.76 24.31 8.15
CA ASP A 228 25.23 25.22 9.17
C ASP A 228 25.44 24.60 10.56
N GLN A 229 26.29 25.22 11.39
CA GLN A 229 26.61 24.75 12.72
C GLN A 229 25.46 24.89 13.74
N ASP A 230 24.40 25.62 13.40
CA ASP A 230 23.22 25.80 14.26
C ASP A 230 22.17 24.68 14.05
N VAL A 231 22.42 23.73 13.16
CA VAL A 231 21.52 22.60 12.94
C VAL A 231 21.57 21.63 14.12
N THR A 232 20.46 21.49 14.83
CA THR A 232 20.30 20.56 15.96
C THR A 232 19.25 19.49 15.73
N ALA A 233 18.40 19.63 14.70
CA ALA A 233 17.34 18.66 14.40
C ALA A 233 17.11 18.52 12.89
N ILE A 234 17.09 17.29 12.40
CA ILE A 234 16.79 16.95 11.01
C ILE A 234 15.63 15.97 10.94
N PHE A 235 14.61 16.32 10.18
CA PHE A 235 13.57 15.42 9.71
C PHE A 235 13.91 14.93 8.29
N ALA A 236 14.34 13.69 8.15
CA ALA A 236 14.54 13.03 6.88
C ALA A 236 13.25 12.38 6.38
N ALA A 237 12.94 12.57 5.11
CA ALA A 237 11.66 12.14 4.55
C ALA A 237 11.50 10.61 4.44
N ASN A 238 12.58 9.82 4.61
CA ASN A 238 12.51 8.38 4.84
C ASN A 238 13.70 7.86 5.67
N ASP A 239 13.64 6.61 6.12
CA ASP A 239 14.67 5.99 6.95
C ASP A 239 15.98 5.73 6.21
N GLN A 240 15.91 5.46 4.91
CA GLN A 240 17.12 5.27 4.10
C GLN A 240 17.94 6.55 4.03
N MET A 241 17.30 7.70 3.78
CA MET A 241 17.99 9.00 3.83
C MET A 241 18.41 9.35 5.26
N ALA A 242 17.60 9.02 6.28
CA ALA A 242 17.99 9.20 7.69
C ALA A 242 19.29 8.43 8.03
N THR A 243 19.43 7.20 7.51
CA THR A 243 20.69 6.43 7.63
C THR A 243 21.88 7.19 7.03
N GLY A 244 21.68 7.83 5.88
CA GLY A 244 22.69 8.70 5.28
C GLY A 244 23.05 9.92 6.15
N VAL A 245 22.03 10.55 6.76
CA VAL A 245 22.24 11.68 7.70
C VAL A 245 23.03 11.23 8.94
N LEU A 246 22.70 10.07 9.51
CA LEU A 246 23.44 9.50 10.65
C LEU A 246 24.92 9.30 10.29
N ARG A 247 25.20 8.80 9.09
CA ARG A 247 26.58 8.66 8.60
C ARG A 247 27.27 10.01 8.43
N ALA A 248 26.59 11.00 7.86
CA ALA A 248 27.14 12.36 7.73
C ALA A 248 27.47 13.01 9.07
N ALA A 249 26.62 12.77 10.09
CA ALA A 249 26.88 13.24 11.45
C ALA A 249 28.17 12.64 12.03
N VAL A 250 28.38 11.33 11.87
CA VAL A 250 29.62 10.65 12.30
C VAL A 250 30.84 11.26 11.62
N ASP A 251 30.80 11.49 10.29
CA ASP A 251 31.94 12.06 9.55
C ASP A 251 32.22 13.52 9.93
N ARG A 252 31.22 14.23 10.47
CA ARG A 252 31.36 15.59 11.03
C ARG A 252 31.73 15.59 12.52
N GLY A 253 31.89 14.41 13.14
CA GLY A 253 32.20 14.29 14.55
C GLY A 253 31.04 14.65 15.50
N LEU A 254 29.82 14.68 14.99
CA LEU A 254 28.62 14.99 15.79
C LEU A 254 28.04 13.69 16.39
N ARG A 255 27.63 13.79 17.64
CA ARG A 255 26.96 12.69 18.36
C ARG A 255 25.46 12.81 18.14
N VAL A 256 24.83 11.68 17.84
CA VAL A 256 23.38 11.56 17.79
C VAL A 256 22.95 10.71 18.98
N PRO A 257 22.08 11.17 19.86
CA PRO A 257 21.24 12.38 19.73
C PRO A 257 21.81 13.66 20.38
N GLU A 258 22.96 13.65 21.05
CA GLU A 258 23.43 14.73 21.94
C GLU A 258 23.67 16.05 21.21
N ASP A 259 24.26 16.01 20.01
CA ASP A 259 24.59 17.19 19.23
C ASP A 259 23.59 17.41 18.08
N LEU A 260 22.93 16.32 17.62
CA LEU A 260 21.97 16.32 16.52
C LEU A 260 20.87 15.31 16.74
N SER A 261 19.61 15.73 16.70
CA SER A 261 18.46 14.83 16.65
C SER A 261 18.09 14.50 15.20
N VAL A 262 17.81 13.23 14.92
CA VAL A 262 17.41 12.73 13.60
C VAL A 262 16.12 11.94 13.71
N VAL A 263 15.12 12.31 12.91
CA VAL A 263 13.87 11.54 12.75
C VAL A 263 13.75 11.08 11.31
N GLY A 264 13.44 9.80 11.13
CA GLY A 264 13.14 9.16 9.85
C GLY A 264 11.65 9.05 9.56
N TYR A 265 11.34 8.28 8.54
CA TYR A 265 9.99 7.97 8.10
C TYR A 265 9.98 6.61 7.40
N ASP A 266 8.95 5.81 7.57
CA ASP A 266 8.64 4.45 7.09
C ASP A 266 8.76 3.37 8.17
N ASP A 267 9.51 3.61 9.24
CA ASP A 267 9.81 2.63 10.31
C ASP A 267 10.22 1.28 9.73
N GLN A 268 11.30 1.32 8.91
CA GLN A 268 11.81 0.12 8.26
C GLN A 268 12.44 -0.83 9.28
N ASP A 269 12.49 -2.12 8.94
CA ASP A 269 12.93 -3.20 9.83
C ASP A 269 14.34 -3.01 10.37
N PHE A 270 15.18 -2.22 9.72
CA PHE A 270 16.52 -1.85 10.18
C PHE A 270 16.54 -0.64 11.14
N ALA A 271 15.46 0.15 11.24
CA ALA A 271 15.43 1.36 12.06
C ALA A 271 15.79 1.11 13.54
N PRO A 272 15.32 0.01 14.19
CA PRO A 272 15.72 -0.35 15.57
C PRO A 272 17.20 -0.71 15.72
N TYR A 273 17.88 -1.09 14.62
CA TYR A 273 19.25 -1.59 14.61
C TYR A 273 20.27 -0.55 14.13
N GLN A 274 19.85 0.68 13.89
CA GLN A 274 20.75 1.80 13.65
C GLN A 274 21.52 2.16 14.94
N THR A 275 22.59 2.92 14.78
CA THR A 275 23.37 3.43 15.90
C THR A 275 23.41 4.97 15.82
N PRO A 276 22.62 5.62 16.69
CA PRO A 276 21.63 5.10 17.64
C PRO A 276 20.38 4.54 16.95
N PRO A 277 19.51 3.75 17.66
CA PRO A 277 18.23 3.30 17.12
C PRO A 277 17.38 4.47 16.64
N LEU A 278 16.89 4.40 15.39
CA LEU A 278 16.27 5.52 14.70
C LEU A 278 14.81 5.74 15.14
N THR A 279 14.52 6.94 15.65
CA THR A 279 13.16 7.46 15.80
C THR A 279 12.55 7.64 14.41
N SER A 280 11.41 7.02 14.15
CA SER A 280 10.82 7.02 12.81
C SER A 280 9.29 7.01 12.85
N VAL A 281 8.67 7.46 11.77
CA VAL A 281 7.22 7.42 11.58
C VAL A 281 6.83 6.09 10.95
N ASN A 282 6.07 5.27 11.68
CA ASN A 282 5.49 4.03 11.16
C ASN A 282 4.24 4.34 10.34
N GLN A 283 4.21 3.89 9.09
CA GLN A 283 3.14 4.15 8.14
C GLN A 283 2.01 3.12 8.19
N ASP A 284 2.25 1.89 8.67
CA ASP A 284 1.35 0.75 8.57
C ASP A 284 0.76 0.55 7.15
N LEU A 285 1.66 0.51 6.17
CA LEU A 285 1.31 0.30 4.76
C LEU A 285 0.61 -1.04 4.52
N ALA A 286 0.87 -2.03 5.38
CA ALA A 286 0.16 -3.30 5.34
C ALA A 286 -1.34 -3.11 5.61
N GLU A 287 -1.73 -2.20 6.49
CA GLU A 287 -3.13 -1.88 6.75
C GLU A 287 -3.79 -1.19 5.54
N VAL A 288 -3.05 -0.38 4.78
CA VAL A 288 -3.55 0.17 3.51
C VAL A 288 -3.90 -0.97 2.55
N GLY A 289 -3.01 -1.94 2.36
CA GLY A 289 -3.25 -3.11 1.51
C GLY A 289 -4.46 -3.94 1.98
N ARG A 290 -4.52 -4.26 3.27
CA ARG A 290 -5.65 -5.01 3.87
C ARG A 290 -6.99 -4.30 3.67
N ARG A 291 -7.08 -3.00 3.97
CA ARG A 291 -8.32 -2.22 3.80
C ARG A 291 -8.74 -2.11 2.36
N SER A 292 -7.78 -1.90 1.45
CA SER A 292 -8.05 -1.85 0.01
C SER A 292 -8.70 -3.13 -0.47
N LEU A 293 -8.11 -4.29 -0.14
CA LEU A 293 -8.64 -5.56 -0.58
C LEU A 293 -9.98 -5.91 0.08
N LYS A 294 -10.13 -5.69 1.39
CA LYS A 294 -11.41 -5.91 2.08
C LYS A 294 -12.55 -5.10 1.45
N HIS A 295 -12.25 -3.88 1.03
CA HIS A 295 -13.25 -3.06 0.35
C HIS A 295 -13.56 -3.59 -1.05
N LEU A 296 -12.52 -3.98 -1.80
CA LEU A 296 -12.69 -4.58 -3.13
C LEU A 296 -13.56 -5.84 -3.06
N LEU A 297 -13.32 -6.73 -2.09
CA LEU A 297 -14.14 -7.94 -1.91
C LEU A 297 -15.61 -7.61 -1.65
N LYS A 298 -15.91 -6.56 -0.87
CA LYS A 298 -17.29 -6.08 -0.67
C LYS A 298 -17.92 -5.57 -1.96
N LEU A 299 -17.17 -4.88 -2.82
CA LEU A 299 -17.67 -4.45 -4.12
C LEU A 299 -18.00 -5.65 -5.01
N ILE A 300 -17.10 -6.62 -5.09
CA ILE A 300 -17.30 -7.89 -5.82
C ILE A 300 -18.56 -8.63 -5.33
N GLU A 301 -18.83 -8.63 -4.04
CA GLU A 301 -20.03 -9.25 -3.46
C GLU A 301 -21.29 -8.42 -3.70
N GLY A 302 -21.20 -7.10 -3.61
CA GLY A 302 -22.33 -6.16 -3.77
C GLY A 302 -22.86 -6.09 -5.19
N GLU A 303 -22.02 -6.14 -6.21
CA GLU A 303 -22.45 -6.18 -7.60
C GLU A 303 -23.31 -7.40 -7.93
N ARG A 304 -23.09 -8.52 -7.28
CA ARG A 304 -23.86 -9.76 -7.46
C ARG A 304 -25.22 -9.77 -6.77
N GLY A 305 -25.36 -9.03 -5.68
CA GLY A 305 -26.68 -8.82 -5.07
C GLY A 305 -27.63 -8.11 -6.03
N HIS A 306 -27.09 -7.30 -6.96
CA HIS A 306 -27.87 -6.61 -8.00
C HIS A 306 -28.14 -7.49 -9.22
N GLU A 307 -27.21 -8.36 -9.62
CA GLU A 307 -27.43 -9.30 -10.74
C GLU A 307 -28.43 -10.41 -10.40
N ALA A 308 -28.43 -10.86 -9.13
CA ALA A 308 -29.37 -11.90 -8.65
C ALA A 308 -30.81 -11.39 -8.48
N ASN A 309 -31.02 -10.07 -8.42
CA ASN A 309 -32.33 -9.45 -8.27
C ASN A 309 -32.38 -8.11 -9.05
N PRO A 310 -32.50 -8.14 -10.40
CA PRO A 310 -32.51 -6.92 -11.18
C PRO A 310 -33.71 -6.05 -10.80
N PRO A 311 -33.51 -4.76 -10.47
CA PRO A 311 -34.61 -3.86 -10.19
C PRO A 311 -35.49 -3.73 -11.44
N ALA A 312 -36.82 -3.78 -11.24
CA ALA A 312 -37.79 -3.52 -12.29
C ALA A 312 -37.43 -2.23 -13.03
N ARG A 313 -37.45 -2.27 -14.38
CA ARG A 313 -37.02 -1.23 -15.31
C ARG A 313 -37.51 0.17 -14.88
N GLY A 314 -36.69 0.89 -14.20
CA GLY A 314 -36.83 2.29 -13.86
C GLY A 314 -35.41 2.86 -13.75
N HIS A 315 -35.17 3.95 -14.45
CA HIS A 315 -33.90 4.67 -14.47
C HIS A 315 -33.47 5.02 -13.03
N SER A 316 -32.74 4.13 -12.36
CA SER A 316 -32.06 4.49 -11.13
C SER A 316 -30.69 5.08 -11.55
N SER A 317 -30.61 6.40 -11.56
CA SER A 317 -29.32 7.08 -11.46
C SER A 317 -28.60 6.44 -10.27
N ARG A 318 -27.49 5.71 -10.54
CA ARG A 318 -26.55 5.33 -9.49
C ARG A 318 -26.23 6.63 -8.75
N SER A 319 -26.70 6.77 -7.52
CA SER A 319 -26.24 7.84 -6.66
C SER A 319 -24.73 7.60 -6.52
N ALA A 320 -23.95 8.37 -7.24
CA ALA A 320 -22.51 8.45 -7.06
C ALA A 320 -22.30 8.99 -5.63
N GLY A 321 -22.32 8.10 -4.66
CA GLY A 321 -21.86 8.40 -3.32
C GLY A 321 -20.45 8.95 -3.44
N ARG A 322 -20.14 10.00 -2.67
CA ARG A 322 -18.80 10.58 -2.64
C ARG A 322 -17.77 9.44 -2.53
N PRO A 323 -16.74 9.39 -3.39
CA PRO A 323 -15.80 8.28 -3.38
C PRO A 323 -15.20 8.11 -1.98
N VAL A 324 -15.14 6.89 -1.52
CA VAL A 324 -14.63 6.56 -0.18
C VAL A 324 -13.14 6.85 -0.17
N ARG A 325 -12.74 7.85 0.61
CA ARG A 325 -11.34 8.14 0.91
C ARG A 325 -11.03 7.65 2.32
N ASN A 326 -10.18 6.66 2.44
CA ASN A 326 -9.80 6.06 3.71
C ASN A 326 -8.29 6.21 3.93
N LEU A 327 -7.92 7.06 4.90
CA LEU A 327 -6.52 7.26 5.26
C LEU A 327 -6.19 6.52 6.55
N VAL A 328 -5.10 5.77 6.51
CA VAL A 328 -4.49 5.16 7.69
C VAL A 328 -3.64 6.21 8.39
N LYS A 329 -3.79 6.32 9.71
CA LYS A 329 -3.00 7.26 10.51
C LYS A 329 -1.65 6.63 10.84
N PRO A 330 -0.55 7.30 10.54
CA PRO A 330 0.77 6.87 10.97
C PRO A 330 0.99 7.13 12.46
N THR A 331 1.96 6.43 13.04
CA THR A 331 2.40 6.61 14.44
C THR A 331 3.88 6.94 14.48
N LEU A 332 4.31 7.81 15.40
CA LEU A 332 5.71 8.05 15.66
C LEU A 332 6.24 6.99 16.65
N VAL A 333 7.30 6.30 16.26
CA VAL A 333 8.01 5.36 17.11
C VAL A 333 9.29 6.03 17.60
N VAL A 334 9.27 6.48 18.84
CA VAL A 334 10.41 7.17 19.47
C VAL A 334 11.44 6.15 19.92
N ARG A 335 12.71 6.38 19.55
CA ARG A 335 13.87 5.57 19.90
C ARG A 335 15.03 6.44 20.41
N GLY A 336 16.26 6.06 20.11
CA GLY A 336 17.46 6.69 20.65
C GLY A 336 18.06 7.82 19.82
N SER A 337 17.50 8.19 18.67
CA SER A 337 18.11 9.18 17.77
C SER A 337 17.63 10.62 18.00
N THR A 338 16.87 10.87 19.06
CA THR A 338 16.33 12.21 19.38
C THR A 338 16.47 12.52 20.87
N ALA A 339 16.86 13.74 21.21
CA ALA A 339 16.94 14.28 22.56
C ALA A 339 16.71 15.79 22.55
N ALA A 340 16.58 16.39 23.74
CA ALA A 340 16.59 17.84 23.86
C ALA A 340 17.93 18.42 23.36
N PRO A 341 17.92 19.60 22.69
CA PRO A 341 19.17 20.20 22.24
C PRO A 341 20.09 20.58 23.42
N SER A 342 21.38 20.31 23.26
CA SER A 342 22.39 20.66 24.28
C SER A 342 22.84 22.11 24.22
N ARG A 343 22.42 22.90 23.19
CA ARG A 343 22.76 24.31 22.95
C ARG A 343 21.60 25.09 22.32
#